data_39c2d8947a431fc07166baf3d9595011
#
_entry.id   39c2d8947a431fc07166baf3d9595011
#
_cell.length_a   1.000
_cell.length_b   1.000
_cell.length_c   1.000
_cell.angle_alpha   90.00
_cell.angle_beta   90.00
_cell.angle_gamma   90.00
#
_symmetry.space_group_name_H-M   'P 1'
#
loop_
_entity.id
_entity.type
_entity.pdbx_description
1 polymer ?
#
loop_
_entity_poly.entity_id
_entity_poly.type
_entity_poly.pdbx_seq_one_letter_code
_entity_poly.pdbx_strand_id
1 'polypeptide(L)'
;LGIDIKKFMVTGKTEDEHKLIEKIVEGDEQAFSVLFFKYLPVLQIFATKFTKSDDAAEEIIQDAFLRVWLNRDKLVEVENVKAYLYKYVSNECLSYLRRKLKEDKMVDAFTNKQLSSHNNTAEEINLNEITKIIAVAVEKLPEQRKNIYQLSRRDGKSIPEIAEILNISPNTVKNALVISLKSIRLHLNQHGIVFVFPIVCFFFKIK
;
A
#
# COMPACT_ATOMS: atom_id res chain seq x y z
N LEU A 1 -13.75 18.96 5.94
CA LEU A 1 -14.39 17.87 6.67
C LEU A 1 -13.28 16.89 7.09
N GLY A 2 -12.72 17.11 8.32
CA GLY A 2 -11.72 16.24 8.91
C GLY A 2 -12.37 14.94 9.36
N ILE A 3 -12.09 13.86 8.66
CA ILE A 3 -12.48 12.51 9.09
C ILE A 3 -11.51 12.11 10.18
N ASP A 4 -11.99 11.90 11.40
CA ASP A 4 -11.19 11.46 12.55
C ASP A 4 -10.74 10.01 12.36
N ILE A 5 -9.51 9.87 11.83
CA ILE A 5 -8.91 8.61 11.42
C ILE A 5 -8.48 7.76 12.63
N LYS A 6 -8.30 8.37 13.83
CA LYS A 6 -8.01 7.62 15.05
C LYS A 6 -9.15 6.66 15.42
N LYS A 7 -10.40 7.04 15.15
CA LYS A 7 -11.57 6.19 15.34
C LYS A 7 -11.64 5.02 14.35
N PHE A 8 -10.87 5.10 13.25
CA PHE A 8 -10.85 4.12 12.16
C PHE A 8 -9.83 2.97 12.34
N MET A 9 -8.83 3.12 13.20
CA MET A 9 -7.73 2.15 13.32
C MET A 9 -7.77 1.25 14.57
N VAL A 10 -8.71 1.45 15.47
CA VAL A 10 -8.78 0.73 16.76
C VAL A 10 -10.14 0.07 16.94
N THR A 11 -10.46 -0.89 16.09
CA THR A 11 -11.50 -1.87 16.45
C THR A 11 -11.01 -3.23 15.97
N GLY A 12 -10.65 -4.08 16.94
CA GLY A 12 -10.59 -5.52 16.72
C GLY A 12 -11.93 -6.02 16.17
N LYS A 13 -11.96 -7.27 15.68
CA LYS A 13 -13.19 -7.89 15.22
C LYS A 13 -14.29 -7.75 16.27
N THR A 14 -15.46 -7.27 15.88
CA THR A 14 -16.66 -7.34 16.70
C THR A 14 -17.12 -8.80 16.76
N GLU A 15 -17.92 -9.18 17.75
CA GLU A 15 -18.45 -10.55 17.88
C GLU A 15 -19.22 -10.98 16.62
N ASP A 16 -19.96 -10.06 16.02
CA ASP A 16 -20.67 -10.28 14.73
C ASP A 16 -19.71 -10.49 13.55
N GLU A 17 -18.56 -9.81 13.55
CA GLU A 17 -17.56 -9.97 12.51
C GLU A 17 -16.79 -11.28 12.65
N HIS A 18 -16.60 -11.79 13.87
CA HIS A 18 -16.05 -13.11 14.10
C HIS A 18 -16.94 -14.21 13.52
N LYS A 19 -18.24 -14.20 13.84
CA LYS A 19 -19.21 -15.16 13.30
C LYS A 19 -19.32 -15.09 11.77
N LEU A 20 -19.20 -13.90 11.22
CA LEU A 20 -19.19 -13.71 9.75
C LEU A 20 -17.96 -14.35 9.12
N ILE A 21 -16.78 -14.17 9.72
CA ILE A 21 -15.54 -14.76 9.23
C ILE A 21 -15.54 -16.28 9.33
N GLU A 22 -16.06 -16.86 10.41
CA GLU A 22 -16.19 -18.31 10.56
C GLU A 22 -17.00 -18.91 9.39
N LYS A 23 -18.15 -18.34 9.07
CA LYS A 23 -18.97 -18.77 7.93
C LYS A 23 -18.24 -18.63 6.59
N ILE A 24 -17.48 -17.53 6.40
CA ILE A 24 -16.70 -17.31 5.17
C ILE A 24 -15.62 -18.40 5.02
N VAL A 25 -14.96 -18.76 6.09
CA VAL A 25 -13.93 -19.83 6.09
C VAL A 25 -14.55 -21.17 5.71
N GLU A 26 -15.78 -21.46 6.17
CA GLU A 26 -16.56 -22.64 5.80
C GLU A 26 -17.06 -22.60 4.34
N GLY A 27 -16.89 -21.47 3.64
CA GLY A 27 -17.27 -21.33 2.24
C GLY A 27 -18.65 -20.72 2.01
N ASP A 28 -19.23 -20.06 2.99
CA ASP A 28 -20.52 -19.38 2.88
C ASP A 28 -20.38 -18.11 1.99
N GLU A 29 -20.87 -18.18 0.75
CA GLU A 29 -20.85 -17.10 -0.22
C GLU A 29 -21.72 -15.92 0.20
N GLN A 30 -22.81 -16.16 0.93
CA GLN A 30 -23.68 -15.07 1.40
C GLN A 30 -22.98 -14.27 2.49
N ALA A 31 -22.31 -14.94 3.43
CA ALA A 31 -21.48 -14.29 4.43
C ALA A 31 -20.35 -13.46 3.77
N PHE A 32 -19.74 -13.99 2.71
CA PHE A 32 -18.72 -13.25 1.96
C PHE A 32 -19.29 -12.03 1.24
N SER A 33 -20.49 -12.13 0.65
CA SER A 33 -21.19 -11.00 0.05
C SER A 33 -21.48 -9.89 1.07
N VAL A 34 -21.88 -10.25 2.29
CA VAL A 34 -22.06 -9.28 3.38
C VAL A 34 -20.76 -8.55 3.69
N LEU A 35 -19.63 -9.26 3.76
CA LEU A 35 -18.31 -8.66 3.97
C LEU A 35 -17.95 -7.72 2.82
N PHE A 36 -18.19 -8.15 1.58
CA PHE A 36 -17.92 -7.34 0.38
C PHE A 36 -18.67 -6.01 0.43
N PHE A 37 -19.99 -6.05 0.54
CA PHE A 37 -20.81 -4.83 0.55
C PHE A 37 -20.55 -3.93 1.76
N LYS A 38 -20.15 -4.48 2.90
CA LYS A 38 -19.74 -3.71 4.08
C LYS A 38 -18.51 -2.83 3.80
N TYR A 39 -17.53 -3.37 3.08
CA TYR A 39 -16.25 -2.68 2.87
C TYR A 39 -16.13 -1.99 1.51
N LEU A 40 -16.96 -2.35 0.53
CA LEU A 40 -16.94 -1.78 -0.83
C LEU A 40 -16.91 -0.24 -0.85
N PRO A 41 -17.77 0.51 -0.15
CA PRO A 41 -17.80 1.97 -0.28
C PRO A 41 -16.49 2.65 0.15
N VAL A 42 -15.88 2.15 1.22
CA VAL A 42 -14.63 2.73 1.74
C VAL A 42 -13.42 2.33 0.91
N LEU A 43 -13.43 1.13 0.33
CA LEU A 43 -12.38 0.64 -0.54
C LEU A 43 -12.46 1.28 -1.93
N GLN A 44 -13.67 1.58 -2.43
CA GLN A 44 -13.90 2.30 -3.67
C GLN A 44 -13.27 3.69 -3.60
N ILE A 45 -13.62 4.48 -2.58
CA ILE A 45 -13.01 5.81 -2.36
C ILE A 45 -11.48 5.71 -2.28
N PHE A 46 -10.97 4.67 -1.63
CA PHE A 46 -9.54 4.44 -1.51
C PHE A 46 -8.91 4.14 -2.88
N ALA A 47 -9.42 3.16 -3.62
CA ALA A 47 -8.85 2.73 -4.89
C ALA A 47 -8.93 3.82 -5.96
N THR A 48 -10.05 4.54 -6.07
CA THR A 48 -10.22 5.65 -7.04
C THR A 48 -9.20 6.77 -6.84
N LYS A 49 -8.80 7.05 -5.59
CA LYS A 49 -7.72 8.03 -5.32
C LYS A 49 -6.40 7.67 -6.00
N PHE A 50 -6.11 6.38 -6.19
CA PHE A 50 -4.87 5.91 -6.80
C PHE A 50 -4.98 5.69 -8.30
N THR A 51 -6.09 5.13 -8.74
CA THR A 51 -6.29 4.77 -10.14
C THR A 51 -6.71 5.98 -10.97
N LYS A 52 -7.36 6.97 -10.35
CA LYS A 52 -8.05 8.09 -11.03
C LYS A 52 -9.11 7.61 -12.03
N SER A 53 -9.62 6.40 -11.83
CA SER A 53 -10.65 5.76 -12.65
C SER A 53 -11.52 4.89 -11.75
N ASP A 54 -12.82 5.06 -11.83
CA ASP A 54 -13.77 4.27 -11.05
C ASP A 54 -13.81 2.83 -11.55
N ASP A 55 -13.74 2.62 -12.88
CA ASP A 55 -13.71 1.29 -13.50
C ASP A 55 -12.46 0.50 -13.04
N ALA A 56 -11.29 1.14 -13.09
CA ALA A 56 -10.06 0.50 -12.62
C ALA A 56 -10.07 0.25 -11.11
N ALA A 57 -10.72 1.10 -10.33
CA ALA A 57 -10.88 0.90 -8.90
C ALA A 57 -11.79 -0.29 -8.59
N GLU A 58 -12.87 -0.43 -9.36
CA GLU A 58 -13.80 -1.57 -9.23
C GLU A 58 -13.11 -2.90 -9.58
N GLU A 59 -12.40 -2.96 -10.70
CA GLU A 59 -11.62 -4.13 -11.11
C GLU A 59 -10.62 -4.54 -10.01
N ILE A 60 -9.88 -3.58 -9.48
CA ILE A 60 -8.91 -3.81 -8.40
C ILE A 60 -9.58 -4.38 -7.14
N ILE A 61 -10.75 -3.88 -6.78
CA ILE A 61 -11.47 -4.36 -5.60
C ILE A 61 -11.97 -5.78 -5.84
N GLN A 62 -12.52 -6.07 -7.01
CA GLN A 62 -12.95 -7.40 -7.39
C GLN A 62 -11.80 -8.41 -7.31
N ASP A 63 -10.65 -8.09 -7.89
CA ASP A 63 -9.44 -8.91 -7.83
C ASP A 63 -8.95 -9.13 -6.39
N ALA A 64 -8.96 -8.08 -5.59
CA ALA A 64 -8.56 -8.17 -4.18
C ALA A 64 -9.49 -9.09 -3.39
N PHE A 65 -10.80 -8.98 -3.56
CA PHE A 65 -11.77 -9.84 -2.90
C PHE A 65 -11.72 -11.27 -3.41
N LEU A 66 -11.51 -11.49 -4.70
CA LEU A 66 -11.29 -12.83 -5.25
C LEU A 66 -10.10 -13.52 -4.57
N ARG A 67 -8.99 -12.81 -4.39
CA ARG A 67 -7.81 -13.32 -3.68
C ARG A 67 -8.08 -13.59 -2.20
N VAL A 68 -8.89 -12.75 -1.56
CA VAL A 68 -9.33 -12.98 -0.18
C VAL A 68 -10.19 -14.24 -0.11
N TRP A 69 -11.11 -14.46 -1.03
CA TRP A 69 -11.92 -15.67 -1.12
C TRP A 69 -11.09 -16.92 -1.32
N LEU A 70 -10.13 -16.88 -2.23
CA LEU A 70 -9.23 -18.02 -2.52
C LEU A 70 -8.31 -18.35 -1.32
N ASN A 71 -8.06 -17.40 -0.42
CA ASN A 71 -7.26 -17.58 0.79
C ASN A 71 -8.10 -17.38 2.07
N ARG A 72 -9.39 -17.70 2.02
CA ARG A 72 -10.33 -17.45 3.13
C ARG A 72 -9.98 -18.17 4.42
N ASP A 73 -9.31 -19.31 4.29
CA ASP A 73 -8.77 -20.10 5.40
C ASP A 73 -7.87 -19.24 6.33
N LYS A 74 -7.12 -18.29 5.78
CA LYS A 74 -6.25 -17.39 6.53
C LYS A 74 -6.99 -16.30 7.29
N LEU A 75 -8.28 -16.09 7.02
CA LEU A 75 -9.09 -15.07 7.71
C LEU A 75 -9.28 -15.39 9.20
N VAL A 76 -9.15 -16.64 9.61
CA VAL A 76 -9.18 -17.05 11.03
C VAL A 76 -8.10 -16.34 11.83
N GLU A 77 -6.88 -16.25 11.28
CA GLU A 77 -5.71 -15.67 11.92
C GLU A 77 -5.68 -14.12 11.85
N VAL A 78 -6.62 -13.53 11.10
CA VAL A 78 -6.65 -12.08 10.88
C VAL A 78 -7.33 -11.38 12.05
N GLU A 79 -6.57 -10.62 12.83
CA GLU A 79 -7.11 -9.81 13.93
C GLU A 79 -7.93 -8.61 13.46
N ASN A 80 -7.55 -8.00 12.34
CA ASN A 80 -8.18 -6.81 11.78
C ASN A 80 -8.48 -7.01 10.30
N VAL A 81 -9.71 -7.42 10.02
CA VAL A 81 -10.20 -7.70 8.66
C VAL A 81 -10.11 -6.47 7.74
N LYS A 82 -10.42 -5.30 8.27
CA LYS A 82 -10.31 -4.05 7.53
C LYS A 82 -8.88 -3.80 7.07
N ALA A 83 -7.90 -3.90 7.96
CA ALA A 83 -6.49 -3.72 7.61
C ALA A 83 -6.02 -4.77 6.59
N TYR A 84 -6.53 -5.99 6.70
CA TYR A 84 -6.26 -7.08 5.78
C TYR A 84 -6.78 -6.76 4.37
N LEU A 85 -8.03 -6.34 4.23
CA LEU A 85 -8.63 -5.94 2.95
C LEU A 85 -7.88 -4.76 2.33
N TYR A 86 -7.59 -3.72 3.11
CA TYR A 86 -6.80 -2.58 2.64
C TYR A 86 -5.41 -2.99 2.12
N LYS A 87 -4.77 -3.98 2.74
CA LYS A 87 -3.48 -4.52 2.27
C LYS A 87 -3.62 -5.13 0.87
N TYR A 88 -4.66 -5.94 0.64
CA TYR A 88 -4.89 -6.53 -0.69
C TYR A 88 -5.19 -5.48 -1.75
N VAL A 89 -6.16 -4.59 -1.48
CA VAL A 89 -6.50 -3.50 -2.41
C VAL A 89 -5.30 -2.60 -2.69
N SER A 90 -4.51 -2.25 -1.68
CA SER A 90 -3.27 -1.47 -1.88
C SER A 90 -2.28 -2.17 -2.80
N ASN A 91 -2.09 -3.49 -2.63
CA ASN A 91 -1.17 -4.24 -3.47
C ASN A 91 -1.64 -4.26 -4.94
N GLU A 92 -2.95 -4.38 -5.19
CA GLU A 92 -3.51 -4.33 -6.54
C GLU A 92 -3.41 -2.92 -7.15
N CYS A 93 -3.71 -1.86 -6.37
CA CYS A 93 -3.48 -0.48 -6.82
C CYS A 93 -2.02 -0.25 -7.23
N LEU A 94 -1.08 -0.78 -6.46
CA LEU A 94 0.34 -0.70 -6.77
C LEU A 94 0.70 -1.44 -8.06
N SER A 95 0.11 -2.62 -8.26
CA SER A 95 0.32 -3.41 -9.48
C SER A 95 -0.25 -2.71 -10.71
N TYR A 96 -1.41 -2.09 -10.57
CA TYR A 96 -2.03 -1.25 -11.61
C TYR A 96 -1.13 -0.06 -11.99
N LEU A 97 -0.68 0.71 -11.01
CA LEU A 97 0.21 1.86 -11.25
C LEU A 97 1.53 1.46 -11.93
N ARG A 98 2.09 0.30 -11.56
CA ARG A 98 3.29 -0.24 -12.22
C ARG A 98 3.05 -0.55 -13.69
N ARG A 99 1.93 -1.20 -14.01
CA ARG A 99 1.55 -1.51 -15.39
C ARG A 99 1.41 -0.23 -16.19
N LYS A 100 0.64 0.73 -15.68
CA LYS A 100 0.40 2.02 -16.34
C LYS A 100 1.70 2.78 -16.63
N LEU A 101 2.59 2.89 -15.64
CA LEU A 101 3.89 3.54 -15.82
C LEU A 101 4.79 2.82 -16.83
N LYS A 102 4.66 1.50 -16.96
CA LYS A 102 5.40 0.74 -17.96
C LYS A 102 4.83 0.97 -19.36
N GLU A 103 3.52 1.04 -19.49
CA GLU A 103 2.81 1.34 -20.71
C GLU A 103 3.14 2.76 -21.19
N ASP A 104 3.08 3.76 -20.33
CA ASP A 104 3.43 5.15 -20.64
C ASP A 104 4.88 5.27 -21.14
N LYS A 105 5.84 4.58 -20.51
CA LYS A 105 7.24 4.55 -20.96
C LYS A 105 7.43 3.85 -22.30
N MET A 106 6.63 2.83 -22.61
CA MET A 106 6.68 2.17 -23.93
C MET A 106 6.11 3.08 -25.00
N VAL A 107 5.03 3.82 -24.72
CA VAL A 107 4.45 4.79 -25.66
C VAL A 107 5.45 5.93 -25.93
N ASP A 108 6.10 6.47 -24.90
CA ASP A 108 7.14 7.51 -25.06
C ASP A 108 8.36 7.03 -25.84
N ALA A 109 8.71 5.76 -25.76
CA ALA A 109 9.80 5.17 -26.55
C ALA A 109 9.45 5.00 -28.05
N PHE A 110 8.17 4.88 -28.38
CA PHE A 110 7.70 4.78 -29.78
C PHE A 110 7.32 6.15 -30.39
N THR A 111 6.95 7.12 -29.57
CA THR A 111 6.68 8.50 -29.98
C THR A 111 7.87 9.38 -29.67
N ASN A 112 8.83 9.42 -30.58
CA ASN A 112 9.94 10.36 -30.55
C ASN A 112 9.39 11.79 -30.75
N LYS A 113 8.77 12.41 -29.73
CA LYS A 113 8.35 13.80 -29.77
C LYS A 113 8.15 14.46 -28.41
N GLN A 114 8.95 15.50 -28.22
CA GLN A 114 8.63 16.75 -27.51
C GLN A 114 7.98 16.65 -26.14
N LEU A 115 8.78 17.06 -25.16
CA LEU A 115 8.39 17.66 -23.91
C LEU A 115 7.10 18.52 -24.07
N SER A 116 5.95 17.91 -23.90
CA SER A 116 4.76 18.66 -23.56
C SER A 116 4.83 18.91 -22.05
N SER A 117 4.96 20.18 -21.71
CA SER A 117 4.75 20.68 -20.36
C SER A 117 3.38 20.18 -19.87
N HIS A 118 3.38 19.10 -19.10
CA HIS A 118 2.19 18.76 -18.35
C HIS A 118 1.94 19.90 -17.35
N ASN A 119 0.77 20.50 -17.45
CA ASN A 119 0.23 21.36 -16.41
C ASN A 119 0.29 20.57 -15.11
N ASN A 120 1.20 20.96 -14.21
CA ASN A 120 1.27 20.41 -12.87
C ASN A 120 -0.07 20.64 -12.19
N THR A 121 -0.92 19.62 -12.14
CA THR A 121 -2.14 19.66 -11.38
C THR A 121 -1.79 19.76 -9.89
N ALA A 122 -2.65 20.35 -9.08
CA ALA A 122 -2.45 20.48 -7.63
C ALA A 122 -2.09 19.14 -6.95
N GLU A 123 -2.39 18.02 -7.58
CA GLU A 123 -2.09 16.65 -7.14
C GLU A 123 -0.65 16.22 -7.40
N GLU A 124 0.00 16.64 -8.51
CA GLU A 124 1.43 16.41 -8.75
C GLU A 124 2.30 17.21 -7.79
N ILE A 125 1.87 18.42 -7.43
CA ILE A 125 2.51 19.23 -6.39
C ILE A 125 2.47 18.50 -5.06
N ASN A 126 1.35 17.86 -4.73
CA ASN A 126 1.17 17.08 -3.50
C ASN A 126 2.08 15.83 -3.46
N LEU A 127 2.24 15.11 -4.56
CA LEU A 127 3.15 13.96 -4.65
C LEU A 127 4.62 14.34 -4.51
N ASN A 128 5.04 15.43 -5.13
CA ASN A 128 6.40 15.94 -5.01
C ASN A 128 6.71 16.40 -3.58
N GLU A 129 5.74 17.02 -2.91
CA GLU A 129 5.87 17.45 -1.51
C GLU A 129 5.98 16.25 -0.57
N ILE A 130 5.11 15.24 -0.74
CA ILE A 130 5.18 13.99 0.01
C ILE A 130 6.53 13.30 -0.19
N THR A 131 7.04 13.23 -1.41
CA THR A 131 8.34 12.64 -1.73
C THR A 131 9.48 13.34 -1.01
N LYS A 132 9.45 14.67 -0.94
CA LYS A 132 10.43 15.46 -0.17
C LYS A 132 10.37 15.17 1.32
N ILE A 133 9.17 15.09 1.90
CA ILE A 133 8.98 14.79 3.32
C ILE A 133 9.49 13.38 3.65
N ILE A 134 9.27 12.41 2.74
CA ILE A 134 9.83 11.05 2.90
C ILE A 134 11.36 11.07 2.83
N ALA A 135 11.94 11.78 1.87
CA ALA A 135 13.39 11.88 1.76
C ALA A 135 14.00 12.41 3.06
N VAL A 136 13.41 13.47 3.64
CA VAL A 136 13.81 13.99 4.95
C VAL A 136 13.67 12.95 6.07
N ALA A 137 12.59 12.19 6.07
CA ALA A 137 12.39 11.13 7.07
C ALA A 137 13.42 10.01 6.95
N VAL A 138 13.81 9.64 5.72
CA VAL A 138 14.85 8.63 5.45
C VAL A 138 16.22 9.12 5.90
N GLU A 139 16.55 10.39 5.65
CA GLU A 139 17.81 10.99 6.10
C GLU A 139 17.96 10.99 7.64
N LYS A 140 16.85 11.03 8.38
CA LYS A 140 16.84 10.95 9.85
C LYS A 140 17.00 9.52 10.41
N LEU A 141 16.98 8.49 9.55
CA LEU A 141 17.22 7.13 10.00
C LEU A 141 18.69 6.93 10.39
N PRO A 142 18.98 6.09 11.40
CA PRO A 142 20.35 5.63 11.67
C PRO A 142 20.95 4.99 10.41
N GLU A 143 22.26 5.21 10.17
CA GLU A 143 22.95 4.89 8.92
C GLU A 143 22.72 3.45 8.46
N GLN A 144 22.85 2.46 9.36
CA GLN A 144 22.62 1.07 9.04
C GLN A 144 21.18 0.81 8.56
N ARG A 145 20.18 1.42 9.21
CA ARG A 145 18.77 1.28 8.81
C ARG A 145 18.47 2.01 7.51
N LYS A 146 19.08 3.16 7.30
CA LYS A 146 19.00 3.92 6.04
C LYS A 146 19.54 3.10 4.88
N ASN A 147 20.70 2.47 5.04
CA ASN A 147 21.31 1.61 4.03
C ASN A 147 20.40 0.40 3.70
N ILE A 148 19.91 -0.32 4.71
CA ILE A 148 18.94 -1.42 4.53
C ILE A 148 17.68 -0.95 3.80
N TYR A 149 17.15 0.22 4.16
CA TYR A 149 15.98 0.80 3.53
C TYR A 149 16.24 1.14 2.05
N GLN A 150 17.38 1.74 1.73
CA GLN A 150 17.79 2.10 0.37
C GLN A 150 17.96 0.85 -0.51
N LEU A 151 18.70 -0.16 -0.04
CA LEU A 151 18.86 -1.44 -0.74
C LEU A 151 17.51 -2.10 -1.04
N SER A 152 16.57 -2.06 -0.08
CA SER A 152 15.24 -2.65 -0.28
C SER A 152 14.37 -1.83 -1.22
N ARG A 153 14.38 -0.49 -1.11
CA ARG A 153 13.39 0.37 -1.78
C ARG A 153 13.89 0.99 -3.07
N ARG A 154 15.13 1.43 -3.10
CA ARG A 154 15.75 2.02 -4.29
C ARG A 154 16.32 0.95 -5.21
N ASP A 155 17.05 0.00 -4.63
CA ASP A 155 17.79 -0.99 -5.41
C ASP A 155 16.99 -2.29 -5.60
N GLY A 156 15.81 -2.40 -4.98
CA GLY A 156 14.85 -3.50 -5.18
C GLY A 156 15.30 -4.86 -4.63
N LYS A 157 16.32 -4.88 -3.76
CA LYS A 157 16.87 -6.11 -3.18
C LYS A 157 15.87 -6.78 -2.23
N SER A 158 15.84 -8.10 -2.27
CA SER A 158 15.07 -8.93 -1.34
C SER A 158 15.75 -9.01 0.03
N ILE A 159 15.00 -9.41 1.05
CA ILE A 159 15.54 -9.57 2.41
C ILE A 159 16.75 -10.52 2.46
N PRO A 160 16.74 -11.70 1.79
CA PRO A 160 17.93 -12.57 1.73
C PRO A 160 19.13 -11.90 1.07
N GLU A 161 18.96 -11.23 -0.08
CA GLU A 161 20.04 -10.52 -0.76
C GLU A 161 20.65 -9.40 0.09
N ILE A 162 19.82 -8.63 0.81
CA ILE A 162 20.30 -7.58 1.72
C ILE A 162 21.09 -8.20 2.88
N ALA A 163 20.62 -9.32 3.41
CA ALA A 163 21.27 -10.03 4.49
C ALA A 163 22.68 -10.51 4.08
N GLU A 164 22.81 -11.02 2.86
CA GLU A 164 24.07 -11.44 2.27
C GLU A 164 25.01 -10.25 2.03
N ILE A 165 24.54 -9.18 1.37
CA ILE A 165 25.32 -7.96 1.09
C ILE A 165 25.89 -7.34 2.35
N LEU A 166 25.09 -7.29 3.43
CA LEU A 166 25.49 -6.64 4.68
C LEU A 166 26.06 -7.59 5.73
N ASN A 167 26.14 -8.89 5.42
CA ASN A 167 26.58 -9.95 6.32
C ASN A 167 25.85 -9.94 7.68
N ILE A 168 24.52 -9.87 7.63
CA ILE A 168 23.63 -9.86 8.79
C ILE A 168 22.50 -10.88 8.60
N SER A 169 21.78 -11.22 9.69
CA SER A 169 20.66 -12.17 9.57
C SER A 169 19.48 -11.61 8.79
N PRO A 170 18.72 -12.42 8.03
CA PRO A 170 17.49 -12.01 7.37
C PRO A 170 16.47 -11.41 8.36
N ASN A 171 16.44 -11.91 9.58
CA ASN A 171 15.58 -11.39 10.64
C ASN A 171 16.00 -9.97 11.08
N THR A 172 17.30 -9.71 11.14
CA THR A 172 17.83 -8.34 11.40
C THR A 172 17.39 -7.37 10.31
N VAL A 173 17.47 -7.76 9.04
CA VAL A 173 16.99 -6.96 7.90
C VAL A 173 15.50 -6.69 8.02
N LYS A 174 14.68 -7.73 8.27
CA LYS A 174 13.23 -7.60 8.43
C LYS A 174 12.88 -6.62 9.55
N ASN A 175 13.51 -6.77 10.72
CA ASN A 175 13.27 -5.89 11.87
C ASN A 175 13.70 -4.45 11.58
N ALA A 176 14.85 -4.24 10.94
CA ALA A 176 15.32 -2.93 10.55
C ALA A 176 14.34 -2.23 9.60
N LEU A 177 13.81 -2.95 8.59
CA LEU A 177 12.79 -2.42 7.67
C LEU A 177 11.49 -2.05 8.40
N VAL A 178 11.00 -2.89 9.31
CA VAL A 178 9.80 -2.60 10.12
C VAL A 178 9.97 -1.32 10.92
N ILE A 179 11.11 -1.17 11.62
CA ILE A 179 11.39 0.01 12.45
C ILE A 179 11.56 1.26 11.56
N SER A 180 12.26 1.16 10.44
CA SER A 180 12.43 2.26 9.49
C SER A 180 11.09 2.76 8.97
N LEU A 181 10.21 1.85 8.54
CA LEU A 181 8.88 2.17 8.07
C LEU A 181 8.02 2.82 9.16
N LYS A 182 8.14 2.36 10.42
CA LYS A 182 7.45 2.98 11.56
C LYS A 182 7.92 4.41 11.79
N SER A 183 9.23 4.67 11.71
CA SER A 183 9.80 6.01 11.87
C SER A 183 9.36 6.96 10.75
N ILE A 184 9.39 6.50 9.50
CA ILE A 184 8.92 7.27 8.34
C ILE A 184 7.43 7.60 8.47
N ARG A 185 6.60 6.62 8.88
CA ARG A 185 5.17 6.84 9.14
C ARG A 185 4.93 7.91 10.20
N LEU A 186 5.68 7.85 11.30
CA LEU A 186 5.55 8.83 12.39
C LEU A 186 5.86 10.23 11.88
N HIS A 187 6.91 10.38 11.07
CA HIS A 187 7.30 11.65 10.48
C HIS A 187 6.23 12.19 9.51
N LEU A 188 5.66 11.35 8.65
CA LEU A 188 4.57 11.71 7.76
C LEU A 188 3.31 12.17 8.52
N ASN A 189 2.96 11.47 9.60
CA ASN A 189 1.84 11.85 10.44
C ASN A 189 2.01 13.23 11.08
N GLN A 190 3.24 13.60 11.46
CA GLN A 190 3.56 14.94 11.97
C GLN A 190 3.33 16.06 10.94
N HIS A 191 3.40 15.72 9.66
CA HIS A 191 3.11 16.62 8.52
C HIS A 191 1.67 16.50 8.01
N GLY A 192 0.76 15.89 8.78
CA GLY A 192 -0.66 15.75 8.39
C GLY A 192 -0.92 14.70 7.30
N ILE A 193 0.09 13.92 6.91
CA ILE A 193 0.01 12.92 5.84
C ILE A 193 -0.30 11.55 6.45
N VAL A 194 -1.55 11.33 6.79
CA VAL A 194 -1.98 10.14 7.56
C VAL A 194 -2.25 8.90 6.69
N PHE A 195 -2.47 9.04 5.38
CA PHE A 195 -3.03 7.98 4.53
C PHE A 195 -2.09 7.38 3.48
N VAL A 196 -0.87 7.85 3.35
CA VAL A 196 -0.01 7.58 2.18
C VAL A 196 0.93 6.37 2.39
N PHE A 197 0.80 5.65 3.49
CA PHE A 197 1.79 4.67 3.88
C PHE A 197 2.01 3.49 2.90
N PRO A 198 0.99 2.88 2.26
CA PRO A 198 1.23 1.87 1.24
C PRO A 198 1.92 2.43 0.01
N ILE A 199 1.59 3.69 -0.36
CA ILE A 199 2.15 4.38 -1.54
C ILE A 199 3.59 4.78 -1.30
N VAL A 200 3.89 5.31 -0.12
CA VAL A 200 5.24 5.72 0.27
C VAL A 200 6.24 4.58 0.19
N CYS A 201 5.84 3.39 0.58
CA CYS A 201 6.65 2.19 0.41
C CYS A 201 6.90 1.84 -1.06
N PHE A 202 6.07 2.36 -1.97
CA PHE A 202 6.10 2.03 -3.38
C PHE A 202 6.88 3.03 -4.23
N PHE A 203 6.71 4.34 -4.03
CA PHE A 203 7.35 5.37 -4.88
C PHE A 203 8.89 5.31 -4.86
N PHE A 204 9.48 4.77 -3.80
CA PHE A 204 10.93 4.54 -3.74
C PHE A 204 11.39 3.22 -4.41
N LYS A 205 10.49 2.43 -5.00
CA LYS A 205 10.83 1.22 -5.76
C LYS A 205 10.90 1.46 -7.28
N ILE A 206 10.59 2.69 -7.73
CA ILE A 206 10.56 3.04 -9.15
C ILE A 206 11.72 4.00 -9.44
N LYS A 207 12.84 3.44 -9.82
CA LYS A 207 13.75 3.95 -10.82
C LYS A 207 14.23 2.82 -11.68
#